data_8b6cf532de4a4750f4c55aba836e69fe
#
_entry.id   8b6cf532de4a4750f4c55aba836e69fe
#
_cell.length_a   1.000
_cell.length_b   1.000
_cell.length_c   1.000
_cell.angle_alpha   90.00
_cell.angle_beta   90.00
_cell.angle_gamma   90.00
#
_symmetry.space_group_name_H-M   'P 1'
#
loop_
_entity.id
_entity.type
_entity.pdbx_description
1 polymer ?
#
loop_
_entity_poly.entity_id
_entity_poly.type
_entity_poly.pdbx_seq_one_letter_code
_entity_poly.pdbx_strand_id
1 'polypeptide(L)'
;MKRAVSIGTTLAALVAPAMASAQAQMCRIPSRIERPRPDLPSLDQPRRVLPIGSYTLALTWAPGYCRAHGDEPDEAFRCGSGNAFGFTLHGLWPDGRGKTWPQYCKATPILPRTVVRDTLCSTPSAQLIQHEWAKHGTCTGWSSTQYFARATALYRGLRFPDMAALSRAPLTIGQFKARMAAANRGLPAASIRVTTTREGWLDELWLCLDTRLRYEPCKAGTGGGPDAALLKIYR
;
A
#
# COMPACT_ATOMS: atom_id res chain seq x y z
N MET A 1 -32.05 62.22 18.50
CA MET A 1 -31.30 61.11 19.09
C MET A 1 -31.36 59.95 18.07
N LYS A 2 -30.24 59.71 17.32
CA LYS A 2 -30.14 58.65 16.31
C LYS A 2 -29.36 57.51 16.93
N ARG A 3 -29.99 56.31 17.08
CA ARG A 3 -29.33 55.12 17.57
C ARG A 3 -28.63 54.41 16.38
N ALA A 4 -27.30 54.26 16.44
CA ALA A 4 -26.55 53.43 15.52
C ALA A 4 -26.64 51.95 15.94
N VAL A 5 -27.08 51.12 15.02
CA VAL A 5 -27.08 49.63 15.16
C VAL A 5 -25.78 49.12 14.56
N SER A 6 -24.89 48.61 15.41
CA SER A 6 -23.67 47.90 14.95
C SER A 6 -24.02 46.46 14.64
N ILE A 7 -23.88 46.08 13.37
CA ILE A 7 -23.99 44.68 12.92
C ILE A 7 -22.60 44.05 13.06
N GLY A 8 -22.45 43.20 14.07
CA GLY A 8 -21.27 42.41 14.27
C GLY A 8 -21.23 41.22 13.30
N THR A 9 -20.34 41.21 12.36
CA THR A 9 -20.08 40.08 11.44
C THR A 9 -19.23 39.01 12.13
N THR A 10 -19.87 37.95 12.56
CA THR A 10 -19.14 36.77 13.11
C THR A 10 -18.53 35.96 11.96
N LEU A 11 -17.23 36.00 11.79
CA LEU A 11 -16.48 35.13 10.88
C LEU A 11 -16.44 33.73 11.50
N ALA A 12 -17.22 32.79 10.95
CA ALA A 12 -17.11 31.38 11.28
C ALA A 12 -15.85 30.80 10.59
N ALA A 13 -14.81 30.55 11.36
CA ALA A 13 -13.63 29.83 10.87
C ALA A 13 -14.00 28.40 10.54
N LEU A 14 -14.02 28.06 9.26
CA LEU A 14 -14.11 26.66 8.77
C LEU A 14 -12.83 25.94 9.15
N VAL A 15 -12.85 25.19 10.25
CA VAL A 15 -11.80 24.24 10.59
C VAL A 15 -11.92 23.06 9.63
N ALA A 16 -11.11 23.05 8.57
CA ALA A 16 -10.96 21.88 7.71
C ALA A 16 -10.39 20.72 8.56
N PRO A 17 -11.02 19.52 8.54
CA PRO A 17 -10.46 18.37 9.26
C PRO A 17 -9.07 18.07 8.70
N ALA A 18 -8.08 18.02 9.57
CA ALA A 18 -6.74 17.58 9.22
C ALA A 18 -6.84 16.12 8.75
N MET A 19 -6.58 15.89 7.46
CA MET A 19 -6.50 14.55 6.89
C MET A 19 -5.27 13.89 7.50
N ALA A 20 -5.47 13.00 8.47
CA ALA A 20 -4.39 12.20 9.02
C ALA A 20 -3.82 11.31 7.89
N SER A 21 -2.57 11.55 7.52
CA SER A 21 -1.88 10.74 6.52
C SER A 21 -1.62 9.36 7.10
N ALA A 22 -2.29 8.33 6.61
CA ALA A 22 -2.02 6.94 6.98
C ALA A 22 -0.88 6.32 6.16
N GLN A 23 -0.11 7.15 5.47
CA GLN A 23 1.16 6.82 4.83
C GLN A 23 2.31 7.01 5.83
N ALA A 24 3.55 7.03 5.37
CA ALA A 24 4.69 7.33 6.22
C ALA A 24 4.49 8.68 6.92
N GLN A 25 4.15 8.64 8.21
CA GLN A 25 4.00 9.84 9.04
C GLN A 25 5.38 10.42 9.40
N MET A 26 6.36 9.53 9.53
CA MET A 26 7.76 9.86 9.75
C MET A 26 8.64 8.78 9.12
N CYS A 27 9.54 9.19 8.22
CA CYS A 27 10.51 8.30 7.60
C CYS A 27 11.89 8.95 7.56
N ARG A 28 12.78 8.48 8.41
CA ARG A 28 14.18 8.91 8.48
C ARG A 28 15.05 7.82 7.88
N ILE A 29 15.46 8.02 6.62
CA ILE A 29 16.33 7.07 5.92
C ILE A 29 17.70 7.05 6.59
N PRO A 30 18.23 5.87 6.99
CA PRO A 30 19.55 5.77 7.61
C PRO A 30 20.66 6.10 6.60
N SER A 31 21.81 6.55 7.10
CA SER A 31 22.99 6.82 6.27
C SER A 31 23.50 5.55 5.58
N ARG A 32 23.42 4.42 6.28
CA ARG A 32 23.76 3.10 5.75
C ARG A 32 22.49 2.28 5.58
N ILE A 33 22.16 1.96 4.33
CA ILE A 33 21.09 1.02 3.98
C ILE A 33 21.72 -0.35 3.78
N GLU A 34 21.15 -1.37 4.39
CA GLU A 34 21.56 -2.75 4.20
C GLU A 34 21.44 -3.16 2.73
N ARG A 35 22.43 -3.90 2.25
CA ARG A 35 22.42 -4.40 0.88
C ARG A 35 21.49 -5.62 0.81
N PRO A 36 20.46 -5.62 -0.05
CA PRO A 36 19.61 -6.79 -0.20
C PRO A 36 20.37 -7.97 -0.78
N ARG A 37 19.89 -9.16 -0.50
CA ARG A 37 20.35 -10.41 -1.10
C ARG A 37 19.70 -10.60 -2.48
N PRO A 38 20.33 -11.35 -3.40
CA PRO A 38 19.66 -11.78 -4.64
C PRO A 38 18.34 -12.49 -4.33
N ASP A 39 17.33 -12.20 -5.12
CA ASP A 39 16.03 -12.85 -5.06
C ASP A 39 15.84 -13.65 -6.35
N LEU A 40 15.73 -14.96 -6.23
CA LEU A 40 15.73 -15.90 -7.34
C LEU A 40 14.48 -16.76 -7.33
N PRO A 41 14.03 -17.26 -8.51
CA PRO A 41 12.94 -18.22 -8.55
C PRO A 41 13.29 -19.50 -7.77
N SER A 42 12.28 -20.13 -7.20
CA SER A 42 12.36 -21.41 -6.47
C SER A 42 11.40 -22.44 -7.06
N LEU A 43 11.41 -23.66 -6.52
CA LEU A 43 10.44 -24.70 -6.93
C LEU A 43 8.99 -24.26 -6.64
N ASP A 44 8.76 -23.60 -5.51
CA ASP A 44 7.43 -23.11 -5.13
C ASP A 44 7.04 -21.82 -5.87
N GLN A 45 8.04 -21.04 -6.30
CA GLN A 45 7.88 -19.80 -7.05
C GLN A 45 8.70 -19.82 -8.34
N PRO A 46 8.35 -20.70 -9.29
CA PRO A 46 9.13 -20.88 -10.51
C PRO A 46 9.01 -19.65 -11.43
N ARG A 47 10.02 -19.46 -12.26
CA ARG A 47 9.97 -18.47 -13.35
C ARG A 47 8.75 -18.72 -14.23
N ARG A 48 7.97 -17.65 -14.50
CA ARG A 48 6.76 -17.71 -15.33
C ARG A 48 6.65 -16.44 -16.17
N VAL A 49 6.74 -16.61 -17.49
CA VAL A 49 6.61 -15.50 -18.44
C VAL A 49 5.26 -15.62 -19.12
N LEU A 50 4.34 -14.72 -18.78
CA LEU A 50 2.97 -14.69 -19.26
C LEU A 50 2.59 -13.28 -19.70
N PRO A 51 1.62 -13.12 -20.63
CA PRO A 51 1.05 -11.82 -20.93
C PRO A 51 0.37 -11.20 -19.71
N ILE A 52 0.61 -9.92 -19.48
CA ILE A 52 -0.05 -9.16 -18.41
C ILE A 52 -1.49 -8.87 -18.83
N GLY A 53 -2.43 -9.18 -17.95
CA GLY A 53 -3.86 -8.91 -18.13
C GLY A 53 -4.36 -7.74 -17.30
N SER A 54 -3.74 -7.49 -16.15
CA SER A 54 -4.08 -6.43 -15.18
C SER A 54 -2.92 -6.24 -14.20
N TYR A 55 -3.11 -5.34 -13.23
CA TYR A 55 -2.17 -5.15 -12.13
C TYR A 55 -2.91 -5.13 -10.79
N THR A 56 -2.22 -5.53 -9.73
CA THR A 56 -2.63 -5.34 -8.35
C THR A 56 -1.62 -4.41 -7.66
N LEU A 57 -2.09 -3.29 -7.13
CA LEU A 57 -1.30 -2.46 -6.21
C LEU A 57 -1.57 -2.95 -4.80
N ALA A 58 -0.57 -3.57 -4.17
CA ALA A 58 -0.67 -4.13 -2.83
C ALA A 58 -0.06 -3.20 -1.78
N LEU A 59 -0.76 -3.01 -0.68
CA LEU A 59 -0.36 -2.16 0.43
C LEU A 59 -0.48 -2.95 1.74
N THR A 60 0.55 -2.97 2.55
CA THR A 60 0.57 -3.62 3.87
C THR A 60 0.21 -2.62 4.97
N TRP A 61 -0.63 -3.01 5.92
CA TRP A 61 -0.90 -2.24 7.14
C TRP A 61 0.24 -2.44 8.14
N ALA A 62 1.20 -1.51 8.19
CA ALA A 62 2.43 -1.65 8.97
C ALA A 62 2.18 -1.87 10.47
N PRO A 63 1.22 -1.21 11.17
CA PRO A 63 0.98 -1.51 12.58
C PRO A 63 0.56 -2.96 12.83
N GLY A 64 -0.25 -3.56 11.94
CA GLY A 64 -0.63 -4.98 12.01
C GLY A 64 0.55 -5.90 11.73
N TYR A 65 1.33 -5.60 10.70
CA TYR A 65 2.55 -6.32 10.36
C TYR A 65 3.55 -6.31 11.52
N CYS A 66 3.83 -5.14 12.07
CA CYS A 66 4.79 -4.96 13.16
C CYS A 66 4.35 -5.64 14.48
N ARG A 67 3.07 -5.89 14.66
CA ARG A 67 2.59 -6.69 15.78
C ARG A 67 3.10 -8.13 15.75
N ALA A 68 3.25 -8.69 14.56
CA ALA A 68 3.71 -10.07 14.37
C ALA A 68 5.23 -10.16 14.17
N HIS A 69 5.87 -9.12 13.61
CA HIS A 69 7.25 -9.15 13.12
C HIS A 69 8.15 -8.09 13.76
N GLY A 70 7.64 -7.31 14.73
CA GLY A 70 8.36 -6.16 15.29
C GLY A 70 9.65 -6.49 16.02
N ASP A 71 9.81 -7.72 16.50
CA ASP A 71 11.01 -8.19 17.18
C ASP A 71 12.09 -8.73 16.21
N GLU A 72 11.79 -8.82 14.90
CA GLU A 72 12.73 -9.29 13.90
C GLU A 72 13.76 -8.18 13.59
N PRO A 73 15.08 -8.45 13.68
CA PRO A 73 16.12 -7.44 13.46
C PRO A 73 16.01 -6.73 12.11
N ASP A 74 15.65 -7.47 11.04
CA ASP A 74 15.50 -6.96 9.67
C ASP A 74 14.31 -5.99 9.52
N GLU A 75 13.39 -5.96 10.49
CA GLU A 75 12.21 -5.09 10.52
C GLU A 75 12.39 -3.83 11.36
N ALA A 76 13.55 -3.62 11.95
CA ALA A 76 13.83 -2.46 12.80
C ALA A 76 13.60 -1.10 12.09
N PHE A 77 13.80 -1.02 10.79
CA PHE A 77 13.51 0.20 10.03
C PHE A 77 12.01 0.46 9.90
N ARG A 78 11.20 -0.57 9.65
CA ARG A 78 9.73 -0.49 9.53
C ARG A 78 9.04 -0.35 10.86
N CYS A 79 9.48 -1.16 11.85
CA CYS A 79 8.75 -1.37 13.10
C CYS A 79 9.40 -0.70 14.31
N GLY A 80 10.63 -0.22 14.18
CA GLY A 80 11.36 0.42 15.27
C GLY A 80 10.88 1.86 15.54
N SER A 81 11.26 2.38 16.72
CA SER A 81 10.81 3.67 17.26
C SER A 81 11.28 4.91 16.49
N GLY A 82 12.19 4.74 15.51
CA GLY A 82 12.73 5.85 14.70
C GLY A 82 11.84 6.34 13.57
N ASN A 83 10.84 5.55 13.19
CA ASN A 83 9.93 5.81 12.09
C ASN A 83 8.48 5.51 12.48
N ALA A 84 7.54 6.02 11.69
CA ALA A 84 6.12 5.75 11.87
C ALA A 84 5.46 5.56 10.51
N PHE A 85 5.00 4.35 10.26
CA PHE A 85 4.32 3.96 9.03
C PHE A 85 2.87 3.55 9.31
N GLY A 86 1.95 4.01 8.45
CA GLY A 86 0.61 3.49 8.32
C GLY A 86 0.56 2.41 7.25
N PHE A 87 -0.15 2.66 6.13
CA PHE A 87 -0.02 1.80 4.98
C PHE A 87 1.35 2.01 4.32
N THR A 88 2.00 0.91 3.93
CA THR A 88 3.24 0.89 3.15
C THR A 88 3.00 0.19 1.82
N LEU A 89 3.72 0.60 0.79
CA LEU A 89 3.67 -0.07 -0.49
C LEU A 89 4.33 -1.46 -0.36
N HIS A 90 3.55 -2.52 -0.56
CA HIS A 90 4.09 -3.86 -0.75
C HIS A 90 4.67 -3.95 -2.15
N GLY A 91 3.83 -3.82 -3.19
CA GLY A 91 4.29 -3.86 -4.56
C GLY A 91 3.23 -3.50 -5.59
N LEU A 92 3.65 -3.53 -6.86
CA LEU A 92 2.79 -3.42 -8.04
C LEU A 92 2.92 -4.71 -8.85
N TRP A 93 2.00 -5.63 -8.65
CA TRP A 93 2.07 -6.97 -9.19
C TRP A 93 1.38 -7.08 -10.55
N PRO A 94 2.08 -7.51 -11.60
CA PRO A 94 1.42 -7.86 -12.85
C PRO A 94 0.63 -9.16 -12.68
N ASP A 95 -0.65 -9.13 -13.04
CA ASP A 95 -1.54 -10.27 -13.07
C ASP A 95 -1.64 -10.84 -14.47
N GLY A 96 -1.84 -12.16 -14.58
CA GLY A 96 -2.14 -12.81 -15.85
C GLY A 96 -3.60 -12.60 -16.30
N ARG A 97 -3.91 -13.10 -17.47
CA ARG A 97 -5.29 -13.09 -17.99
C ARG A 97 -6.20 -14.14 -17.30
N GLY A 98 -5.61 -15.16 -16.65
CA GLY A 98 -6.29 -16.22 -15.93
C GLY A 98 -5.98 -16.22 -14.44
N LYS A 99 -5.88 -17.40 -13.84
CA LYS A 99 -5.59 -17.60 -12.41
C LYS A 99 -4.10 -17.56 -12.06
N THR A 100 -3.23 -17.56 -13.06
CA THR A 100 -1.77 -17.51 -12.90
C THR A 100 -1.24 -16.13 -13.25
N TRP A 101 -0.12 -15.76 -12.69
CA TRP A 101 0.55 -14.47 -12.91
C TRP A 101 1.98 -14.66 -13.39
N PRO A 102 2.54 -13.70 -14.15
CA PRO A 102 3.95 -13.69 -14.50
C PRO A 102 4.81 -13.38 -13.27
N GLN A 103 5.95 -14.05 -13.17
CA GLN A 103 6.91 -13.80 -12.09
C GLN A 103 8.30 -14.19 -12.53
N TYR A 104 9.32 -13.50 -11.99
CA TYR A 104 10.75 -13.74 -12.29
C TYR A 104 11.05 -13.80 -13.79
N CYS A 105 10.47 -12.87 -14.57
CA CYS A 105 10.51 -12.95 -16.03
C CYS A 105 11.92 -12.83 -16.61
N LYS A 106 12.81 -12.11 -15.93
CA LYS A 106 14.21 -11.92 -16.30
C LYS A 106 15.10 -12.07 -15.07
N ALA A 107 16.27 -12.67 -15.24
CA ALA A 107 17.33 -12.57 -14.23
C ALA A 107 17.72 -11.10 -14.05
N THR A 108 17.96 -10.71 -12.80
CA THR A 108 18.32 -9.34 -12.46
C THR A 108 19.41 -9.29 -11.40
N PRO A 109 20.35 -8.35 -11.49
CA PRO A 109 21.30 -8.11 -10.42
C PRO A 109 20.63 -7.46 -9.22
N ILE A 110 21.39 -7.31 -8.14
CA ILE A 110 20.98 -6.50 -6.99
C ILE A 110 20.76 -5.06 -7.46
N LEU A 111 19.67 -4.47 -7.00
CA LEU A 111 19.28 -3.11 -7.33
C LEU A 111 20.34 -2.08 -6.93
N PRO A 112 20.51 -1.01 -7.72
CA PRO A 112 21.33 0.13 -7.34
C PRO A 112 20.83 0.74 -6.00
N ARG A 113 21.80 1.15 -5.16
CA ARG A 113 21.47 1.78 -3.85
C ARG A 113 20.56 2.99 -3.96
N THR A 114 20.65 3.73 -5.04
CA THR A 114 19.78 4.89 -5.32
C THR A 114 18.32 4.46 -5.44
N VAL A 115 18.02 3.40 -6.22
CA VAL A 115 16.66 2.88 -6.37
C VAL A 115 16.10 2.40 -5.03
N VAL A 116 16.90 1.65 -4.26
CA VAL A 116 16.50 1.20 -2.91
C VAL A 116 16.22 2.40 -2.02
N ARG A 117 17.13 3.37 -1.95
CA ARG A 117 17.01 4.57 -1.11
C ARG A 117 15.77 5.39 -1.44
N ASP A 118 15.51 5.62 -2.72
CA ASP A 118 14.39 6.45 -3.19
C ASP A 118 13.01 5.78 -2.93
N THR A 119 13.02 4.44 -2.79
CA THR A 119 11.80 3.64 -2.56
C THR A 119 11.55 3.39 -1.07
N LEU A 120 12.58 3.47 -0.21
CA LEU A 120 12.57 2.95 1.15
C LEU A 120 11.47 3.54 2.06
N CYS A 121 11.10 4.81 1.87
CA CYS A 121 10.00 5.40 2.63
C CYS A 121 8.61 4.96 2.17
N SER A 122 8.49 4.39 0.98
CA SER A 122 7.24 3.80 0.51
C SER A 122 7.18 2.30 0.84
N THR A 123 8.29 1.59 0.64
CA THR A 123 8.47 0.16 0.92
C THR A 123 9.62 0.01 1.93
N PRO A 124 9.35 -0.04 3.24
CA PRO A 124 10.36 0.09 4.29
C PRO A 124 11.17 -1.19 4.55
N SER A 125 11.61 -1.88 3.50
CA SER A 125 12.50 -3.03 3.55
C SER A 125 13.30 -3.11 2.26
N ALA A 126 14.64 -3.06 2.35
CA ALA A 126 15.52 -3.17 1.20
C ALA A 126 15.39 -4.54 0.51
N GLN A 127 15.19 -5.61 1.30
CA GLN A 127 14.99 -6.95 0.77
C GLN A 127 13.65 -7.08 0.04
N LEU A 128 12.57 -6.48 0.56
CA LEU A 128 11.28 -6.45 -0.12
C LEU A 128 11.34 -5.67 -1.43
N ILE A 129 12.05 -4.54 -1.47
CA ILE A 129 12.28 -3.77 -2.71
C ILE A 129 12.98 -4.65 -3.76
N GLN A 130 14.00 -5.41 -3.37
CA GLN A 130 14.69 -6.35 -4.27
C GLN A 130 13.75 -7.46 -4.75
N HIS A 131 12.94 -8.04 -3.85
CA HIS A 131 11.95 -9.06 -4.16
C HIS A 131 10.92 -8.57 -5.17
N GLU A 132 10.33 -7.42 -4.91
CA GLU A 132 9.30 -6.83 -5.78
C GLU A 132 9.83 -6.54 -7.19
N TRP A 133 11.07 -6.10 -7.30
CA TRP A 133 11.71 -5.95 -8.60
C TRP A 133 11.95 -7.30 -9.28
N ALA A 134 12.60 -8.24 -8.59
CA ALA A 134 13.00 -9.51 -9.19
C ALA A 134 11.79 -10.34 -9.62
N LYS A 135 10.79 -10.46 -8.74
CA LYS A 135 9.61 -11.28 -8.96
C LYS A 135 8.59 -10.63 -9.90
N HIS A 136 8.29 -9.37 -9.68
CA HIS A 136 7.19 -8.67 -10.34
C HIS A 136 7.66 -7.65 -11.37
N GLY A 137 8.58 -6.77 -11.01
CA GLY A 137 9.03 -5.68 -11.86
C GLY A 137 9.67 -6.13 -13.16
N THR A 138 10.44 -7.24 -13.13
CA THR A 138 11.11 -7.80 -14.32
C THR A 138 10.13 -8.24 -15.41
N CYS A 139 8.86 -8.44 -15.07
CA CYS A 139 7.82 -8.85 -16.01
C CYS A 139 7.15 -7.68 -16.75
N THR A 140 7.30 -6.46 -16.27
CA THR A 140 6.56 -5.29 -16.77
C THR A 140 7.12 -4.70 -18.08
N GLY A 141 8.35 -5.04 -18.45
CA GLY A 141 9.07 -4.40 -19.55
C GLY A 141 9.68 -3.04 -19.19
N TRP A 142 9.47 -2.53 -17.98
CA TRP A 142 10.06 -1.29 -17.48
C TRP A 142 11.45 -1.50 -16.90
N SER A 143 12.22 -0.43 -16.73
CA SER A 143 13.41 -0.44 -15.87
C SER A 143 13.01 -0.44 -14.41
N SER A 144 13.91 -0.81 -13.49
CA SER A 144 13.64 -0.78 -12.04
C SER A 144 13.23 0.61 -11.56
N THR A 145 13.90 1.64 -12.04
CA THR A 145 13.53 3.05 -11.73
C THR A 145 12.11 3.38 -12.20
N GLN A 146 11.73 2.97 -13.42
CA GLN A 146 10.40 3.21 -13.96
C GLN A 146 9.32 2.42 -13.20
N TYR A 147 9.61 1.17 -12.82
CA TYR A 147 8.70 0.33 -12.04
C TYR A 147 8.39 0.97 -10.70
N PHE A 148 9.42 1.30 -9.91
CA PHE A 148 9.22 1.90 -8.59
C PHE A 148 8.66 3.32 -8.66
N ALA A 149 9.01 4.11 -9.68
CA ALA A 149 8.40 5.43 -9.87
C ALA A 149 6.88 5.33 -10.06
N ARG A 150 6.40 4.37 -10.89
CA ARG A 150 4.96 4.14 -11.10
C ARG A 150 4.27 3.62 -9.86
N ALA A 151 4.83 2.58 -9.23
CA ALA A 151 4.26 2.00 -8.01
C ALA A 151 4.16 3.04 -6.87
N THR A 152 5.23 3.80 -6.66
CA THR A 152 5.28 4.86 -5.64
C THR A 152 4.32 6.02 -5.97
N ALA A 153 4.19 6.41 -7.25
CA ALA A 153 3.25 7.46 -7.66
C ALA A 153 1.80 7.05 -7.39
N LEU A 154 1.41 5.81 -7.72
CA LEU A 154 0.09 5.27 -7.40
C LEU A 154 -0.16 5.28 -5.89
N TYR A 155 0.79 4.77 -5.11
CA TYR A 155 0.71 4.74 -3.65
C TYR A 155 0.58 6.14 -3.04
N ARG A 156 1.41 7.10 -3.45
CA ARG A 156 1.39 8.48 -2.94
C ARG A 156 0.13 9.26 -3.35
N GLY A 157 -0.50 8.85 -4.44
CA GLY A 157 -1.78 9.42 -4.90
C GLY A 157 -2.96 9.06 -4.01
N LEU A 158 -2.84 8.01 -3.18
CA LEU A 158 -3.92 7.55 -2.31
C LEU A 158 -4.11 8.47 -1.10
N ARG A 159 -5.37 8.61 -0.71
CA ARG A 159 -5.81 9.20 0.56
C ARG A 159 -6.36 8.08 1.43
N PHE A 160 -6.04 8.11 2.71
CA PHE A 160 -6.55 7.12 3.66
C PHE A 160 -7.52 7.79 4.62
N PRO A 161 -8.60 7.09 5.04
CA PRO A 161 -9.47 7.58 6.09
C PRO A 161 -8.70 7.68 7.42
N ASP A 162 -9.30 8.31 8.42
CA ASP A 162 -8.73 8.34 9.77
C ASP A 162 -8.68 6.90 10.35
N MET A 163 -7.55 6.24 10.14
CA MET A 163 -7.31 4.86 10.58
C MET A 163 -7.36 4.74 12.11
N ALA A 164 -6.97 5.79 12.85
CA ALA A 164 -7.04 5.82 14.30
C ALA A 164 -8.50 5.84 14.77
N ALA A 165 -9.37 6.59 14.11
CA ALA A 165 -10.80 6.55 14.39
C ALA A 165 -11.42 5.19 14.02
N LEU A 166 -11.06 4.63 12.87
CA LEU A 166 -11.56 3.31 12.43
C LEU A 166 -11.12 2.16 13.32
N SER A 167 -9.97 2.29 14.00
CA SER A 167 -9.45 1.25 14.91
C SER A 167 -10.17 1.18 16.26
N ARG A 168 -11.09 2.12 16.56
CA ARG A 168 -11.75 2.18 17.89
C ARG A 168 -12.86 1.16 18.07
N ALA A 169 -13.47 0.70 16.96
CA ALA A 169 -14.51 -0.31 16.97
C ALA A 169 -14.42 -1.16 15.69
N PRO A 170 -14.80 -2.44 15.77
CA PRO A 170 -14.89 -3.28 14.60
C PRO A 170 -15.86 -2.68 13.57
N LEU A 171 -15.47 -2.81 12.28
CA LEU A 171 -16.32 -2.46 11.14
C LEU A 171 -16.30 -3.65 10.16
N THR A 172 -17.16 -3.64 9.15
CA THR A 172 -17.09 -4.67 8.11
C THR A 172 -16.07 -4.30 7.04
N ILE A 173 -15.58 -5.29 6.31
CA ILE A 173 -14.71 -5.08 5.13
C ILE A 173 -15.40 -4.13 4.14
N GLY A 174 -16.69 -4.32 3.88
CA GLY A 174 -17.46 -3.45 2.99
C GLY A 174 -17.52 -2.00 3.48
N GLN A 175 -17.69 -1.79 4.78
CA GLN A 175 -17.63 -0.44 5.37
C GLN A 175 -16.25 0.19 5.21
N PHE A 176 -15.17 -0.56 5.41
CA PHE A 176 -13.81 -0.07 5.19
C PHE A 176 -13.57 0.29 3.72
N LYS A 177 -13.97 -0.56 2.78
CA LYS A 177 -13.90 -0.29 1.31
C LYS A 177 -14.66 0.99 0.94
N ALA A 178 -15.85 1.19 1.51
CA ALA A 178 -16.63 2.40 1.29
C ALA A 178 -15.92 3.67 1.81
N ARG A 179 -15.27 3.60 2.98
CA ARG A 179 -14.45 4.71 3.53
C ARG A 179 -13.24 5.01 2.64
N MET A 180 -12.56 3.97 2.14
CA MET A 180 -11.46 4.14 1.20
C MET A 180 -11.92 4.77 -0.13
N ALA A 181 -13.03 4.32 -0.69
CA ALA A 181 -13.62 4.88 -1.91
C ALA A 181 -14.01 6.36 -1.72
N ALA A 182 -14.63 6.70 -0.59
CA ALA A 182 -15.02 8.08 -0.28
C ALA A 182 -13.80 9.02 -0.13
N ALA A 183 -12.67 8.51 0.37
CA ALA A 183 -11.45 9.29 0.51
C ALA A 183 -10.71 9.50 -0.84
N ASN A 184 -11.03 8.70 -1.87
CA ASN A 184 -10.30 8.67 -3.15
C ASN A 184 -11.23 8.85 -4.34
N ARG A 185 -11.28 10.06 -4.88
CA ARG A 185 -12.06 10.34 -6.08
C ARG A 185 -11.63 9.41 -7.23
N GLY A 186 -12.60 8.69 -7.80
CA GLY A 186 -12.38 7.78 -8.93
C GLY A 186 -11.92 6.37 -8.54
N LEU A 187 -11.83 6.03 -7.23
CA LEU A 187 -11.58 4.67 -6.75
C LEU A 187 -12.90 4.00 -6.35
N PRO A 188 -13.49 3.11 -7.17
CA PRO A 188 -14.69 2.38 -6.80
C PRO A 188 -14.41 1.36 -5.70
N ALA A 189 -15.36 1.13 -4.79
CA ALA A 189 -15.22 0.07 -3.78
C ALA A 189 -15.05 -1.33 -4.40
N ALA A 190 -15.59 -1.55 -5.61
CA ALA A 190 -15.41 -2.80 -6.37
C ALA A 190 -13.95 -3.03 -6.82
N SER A 191 -13.12 -2.00 -6.87
CA SER A 191 -11.69 -2.08 -7.20
C SER A 191 -10.80 -2.32 -5.98
N ILE A 192 -11.39 -2.56 -4.81
CA ILE A 192 -10.69 -2.72 -3.54
C ILE A 192 -10.90 -4.14 -3.01
N ARG A 193 -9.81 -4.75 -2.56
CA ARG A 193 -9.80 -5.96 -1.73
C ARG A 193 -9.08 -5.70 -0.44
N VAL A 194 -9.52 -6.37 0.60
CA VAL A 194 -8.94 -6.31 1.94
C VAL A 194 -8.62 -7.71 2.37
N THR A 195 -7.37 -7.99 2.69
CA THR A 195 -6.97 -9.23 3.33
C THR A 195 -6.94 -9.06 4.84
N THR A 196 -7.10 -10.16 5.56
CA THR A 196 -7.05 -10.18 7.01
C THR A 196 -6.25 -11.38 7.50
N THR A 197 -5.71 -11.27 8.71
CA THR A 197 -5.24 -12.45 9.44
C THR A 197 -6.41 -13.40 9.74
N ARG A 198 -6.10 -14.60 10.23
CA ARG A 198 -7.14 -15.56 10.65
C ARG A 198 -8.07 -15.00 11.73
N GLU A 199 -7.57 -14.12 12.58
CA GLU A 199 -8.30 -13.46 13.66
C GLU A 199 -9.10 -12.24 13.22
N GLY A 200 -9.07 -11.91 11.91
CA GLY A 200 -9.81 -10.79 11.31
C GLY A 200 -9.13 -9.42 11.47
N TRP A 201 -7.82 -9.37 11.70
CA TRP A 201 -7.07 -8.13 11.70
C TRP A 201 -6.68 -7.72 10.28
N LEU A 202 -6.77 -6.42 9.99
CA LEU A 202 -6.33 -5.83 8.74
C LEU A 202 -4.86 -6.20 8.46
N ASP A 203 -4.64 -6.82 7.32
CA ASP A 203 -3.34 -7.23 6.82
C ASP A 203 -2.95 -6.37 5.61
N GLU A 204 -3.63 -6.52 4.49
CA GLU A 204 -3.33 -5.78 3.28
C GLU A 204 -4.56 -5.17 2.62
N LEU A 205 -4.30 -4.14 1.85
CA LEU A 205 -5.23 -3.49 0.94
C LEU A 205 -4.72 -3.67 -0.49
N TRP A 206 -5.50 -4.30 -1.36
CA TRP A 206 -5.17 -4.50 -2.76
C TRP A 206 -6.10 -3.68 -3.65
N LEU A 207 -5.51 -2.94 -4.59
CA LEU A 207 -6.25 -2.16 -5.58
C LEU A 207 -6.07 -2.79 -6.96
N CYS A 208 -7.18 -3.11 -7.61
CA CYS A 208 -7.20 -3.74 -8.92
C CYS A 208 -7.12 -2.67 -10.02
N LEU A 209 -6.15 -2.86 -10.94
CA LEU A 209 -5.83 -1.90 -11.98
C LEU A 209 -5.81 -2.57 -13.36
N ASP A 210 -6.30 -1.88 -14.39
CA ASP A 210 -6.15 -2.30 -15.78
C ASP A 210 -4.67 -2.21 -16.24
N THR A 211 -4.38 -2.63 -17.45
CA THR A 211 -3.04 -2.56 -18.03
C THR A 211 -2.52 -1.14 -18.26
N ARG A 212 -3.38 -0.12 -18.12
CA ARG A 212 -3.04 1.31 -18.14
C ARG A 212 -2.94 1.92 -16.76
N LEU A 213 -2.95 1.07 -15.71
CA LEU A 213 -2.89 1.45 -14.30
C LEU A 213 -4.09 2.30 -13.84
N ARG A 214 -5.27 2.14 -14.45
CA ARG A 214 -6.52 2.76 -14.00
C ARG A 214 -7.32 1.75 -13.19
N TYR A 215 -8.06 2.21 -12.20
CA TYR A 215 -8.90 1.34 -11.37
C TYR A 215 -9.92 0.56 -12.23
N GLU A 216 -9.99 -0.74 -11.99
CA GLU A 216 -10.98 -1.64 -12.57
C GLU A 216 -11.61 -2.52 -11.48
N PRO A 217 -12.83 -3.05 -11.68
CA PRO A 217 -13.41 -4.01 -10.73
C PRO A 217 -12.51 -5.22 -10.54
N CYS A 218 -12.31 -5.60 -9.29
CA CYS A 218 -11.51 -6.79 -8.97
C CYS A 218 -12.20 -8.05 -9.48
N LYS A 219 -11.43 -8.95 -10.11
CA LYS A 219 -11.93 -10.24 -10.61
C LYS A 219 -12.38 -11.13 -9.44
N ALA A 220 -13.51 -11.79 -9.56
CA ALA A 220 -14.00 -12.71 -8.56
C ALA A 220 -12.99 -13.82 -8.26
N GLY A 221 -12.89 -14.25 -7.00
CA GLY A 221 -12.06 -15.38 -6.57
C GLY A 221 -10.54 -15.14 -6.55
N THR A 222 -10.08 -13.88 -6.63
CA THR A 222 -8.64 -13.55 -6.60
C THR A 222 -8.19 -13.00 -5.24
N GLY A 223 -8.79 -13.45 -4.13
CA GLY A 223 -8.40 -13.09 -2.75
C GLY A 223 -9.27 -12.01 -2.11
N GLY A 224 -8.94 -11.66 -0.86
CA GLY A 224 -9.72 -10.75 -0.01
C GLY A 224 -10.88 -11.42 0.73
N GLY A 225 -11.28 -10.83 1.85
CA GLY A 225 -12.43 -11.28 2.63
C GLY A 225 -13.77 -10.79 2.05
N PRO A 226 -14.89 -11.45 2.39
CA PRO A 226 -16.22 -11.01 1.99
C PRO A 226 -16.60 -9.69 2.69
N ASP A 227 -17.39 -8.86 2.00
CA ASP A 227 -17.77 -7.51 2.50
C ASP A 227 -18.47 -7.52 3.87
N ALA A 228 -19.18 -8.60 4.20
CA ALA A 228 -19.85 -8.78 5.49
C ALA A 228 -18.92 -9.19 6.64
N ALA A 229 -17.70 -9.64 6.35
CA ALA A 229 -16.76 -10.07 7.39
C ALA A 229 -16.33 -8.88 8.26
N LEU A 230 -16.19 -9.14 9.57
CA LEU A 230 -15.66 -8.16 10.51
C LEU A 230 -14.18 -7.92 10.27
N LEU A 231 -13.79 -6.66 10.37
CA LEU A 231 -12.42 -6.18 10.25
C LEU A 231 -12.01 -5.48 11.54
N LYS A 232 -10.90 -5.90 12.10
CA LYS A 232 -10.22 -5.23 13.22
C LYS A 232 -8.98 -4.52 12.71
N ILE A 233 -8.65 -3.38 13.27
CA ILE A 233 -7.51 -2.57 12.83
C ILE A 233 -6.60 -2.31 14.03
N TYR A 234 -5.33 -2.71 13.95
CA TYR A 234 -4.30 -2.32 14.92
C TYR A 234 -4.00 -0.82 14.82
N ARG A 235 -3.62 -0.23 15.97
CA ARG A 235 -3.11 1.15 16.08
C ARG A 235 -1.62 1.17 15.94
#